data_fed2c8a1e8a2990c930465c8565c844e
#
_entry.id   fed2c8a1e8a2990c930465c8565c844e
#
_cell.length_a   1.000
_cell.length_b   1.000
_cell.length_c   1.000
_cell.angle_alpha   90.00
_cell.angle_beta   90.00
_cell.angle_gamma   90.00
#
_symmetry.space_group_name_H-M   'P 1'
#
loop_
_entity.id
_entity.type
_entity.pdbx_description
1 polymer ?
#
loop_
_entity_poly.entity_id
_entity_poly.type
_entity_poly.pdbx_seq_one_letter_code
_entity_poly.pdbx_strand_id
1 'polypeptide(L)'
;SLLRAAKRYGKENSVYMLGSTSKITFPTAGLAAVAASSENIADLRRMLSFQNIGPDKINQLRHALFFGNKEGVLKHMAKQADIIRPKFEGMLAVLKAELSGLGIAEWNEPRGGYFIAAELLSGTARRTVALCREAGLTLTGAGSVYPYGKDPADSVLRIAPTFAPLAEIPAAAELFCISARLAAAEKLLCEKEG
;
A
#
# COMPACT_ATOMS: atom_id res chain seq x y z
N SER A 1 -12.32 16.24 8.44
CA SER A 1 -12.38 14.80 8.69
C SER A 1 -13.80 14.28 8.59
N LEU A 2 -13.99 13.01 8.27
CA LEU A 2 -15.31 12.36 8.21
C LEU A 2 -16.07 12.46 9.54
N LEU A 3 -15.40 12.32 10.69
CA LEU A 3 -16.02 12.50 12.00
C LEU A 3 -16.61 13.90 12.19
N ARG A 4 -15.93 14.96 11.71
CA ARG A 4 -16.46 16.32 11.78
C ARG A 4 -17.69 16.50 10.87
N ALA A 5 -17.66 15.92 9.67
CA ALA A 5 -18.81 15.92 8.77
C ALA A 5 -19.99 15.16 9.38
N ALA A 6 -19.77 13.94 9.87
CA ALA A 6 -20.78 13.12 10.51
C ALA A 6 -21.47 13.88 11.67
N LYS A 7 -20.69 14.54 12.54
CA LYS A 7 -21.21 15.37 13.62
C LYS A 7 -22.11 16.51 13.11
N ARG A 8 -21.71 17.19 12.02
CA ARG A 8 -22.52 18.26 11.42
C ARG A 8 -23.90 17.80 10.94
N TYR A 9 -24.00 16.55 10.51
CA TYR A 9 -25.23 15.93 10.01
C TYR A 9 -25.97 15.06 11.04
N GLY A 10 -25.57 15.08 12.33
CA GLY A 10 -26.17 14.25 13.36
C GLY A 10 -26.03 12.74 13.11
N LYS A 11 -24.93 12.32 12.48
CA LYS A 11 -24.65 10.92 12.08
C LYS A 11 -23.33 10.42 12.67
N GLU A 12 -22.91 10.93 13.82
CA GLU A 12 -21.64 10.59 14.46
C GLU A 12 -21.48 9.09 14.75
N ASN A 13 -22.59 8.36 14.99
CA ASN A 13 -22.57 6.92 15.24
C ASN A 13 -22.34 6.08 13.98
N SER A 14 -22.34 6.69 12.80
CA SER A 14 -22.11 5.99 11.53
C SER A 14 -20.62 5.94 11.12
N VAL A 15 -19.72 6.53 11.91
CA VAL A 15 -18.30 6.69 11.51
C VAL A 15 -17.36 6.19 12.60
N TYR A 16 -16.47 5.27 12.20
CA TYR A 16 -15.28 4.89 12.94
C TYR A 16 -14.05 5.33 12.14
N MET A 17 -13.12 5.99 12.79
CA MET A 17 -11.82 6.36 12.21
C MET A 17 -10.72 5.55 12.88
N LEU A 18 -10.03 4.73 12.10
CA LEU A 18 -8.95 3.88 12.55
C LEU A 18 -7.62 4.50 12.14
N GLY A 19 -6.65 4.46 13.04
CA GLY A 19 -5.27 4.88 12.77
C GLY A 19 -4.28 3.82 13.23
N SER A 20 -3.18 3.66 12.50
CA SER A 20 -2.10 2.76 12.88
C SER A 20 -0.75 3.42 12.64
N THR A 21 0.20 3.17 13.52
CA THR A 21 1.57 3.63 13.39
C THR A 21 2.51 2.56 12.84
N SER A 22 2.01 1.37 12.50
CA SER A 22 2.83 0.21 12.07
C SER A 22 3.72 0.49 10.86
N LYS A 23 3.35 1.48 10.02
CA LYS A 23 4.12 1.88 8.83
C LYS A 23 4.92 3.16 9.02
N ILE A 24 4.86 3.80 10.21
CA ILE A 24 5.50 5.09 10.47
C ILE A 24 6.38 5.11 11.73
N THR A 25 6.27 4.11 12.62
CA THR A 25 7.10 4.01 13.83
C THR A 25 7.93 2.74 13.80
N PHE A 26 7.54 1.72 14.58
CA PHE A 26 8.28 0.46 14.66
C PHE A 26 7.56 -0.65 13.89
N PRO A 27 8.22 -1.30 12.91
CA PRO A 27 7.68 -2.50 12.29
C PRO A 27 7.36 -3.55 13.38
N THR A 28 6.26 -4.29 13.22
CA THR A 28 5.77 -5.31 14.16
C THR A 28 5.34 -4.82 15.56
N ALA A 29 5.64 -3.60 15.91
CA ALA A 29 5.36 -3.03 17.22
C ALA A 29 4.65 -1.67 17.16
N GLY A 30 3.83 -1.46 16.13
CA GLY A 30 3.03 -0.25 15.97
C GLY A 30 1.94 -0.13 17.04
N LEU A 31 1.39 1.07 17.15
CA LEU A 31 0.19 1.38 17.92
C LEU A 31 -0.99 1.55 16.98
N ALA A 32 -2.18 1.21 17.46
CA ALA A 32 -3.44 1.50 16.79
C ALA A 32 -4.30 2.40 17.68
N ALA A 33 -5.10 3.23 17.03
CA ALA A 33 -6.06 4.11 17.70
C ALA A 33 -7.39 4.08 16.96
N VAL A 34 -8.48 4.21 17.72
CA VAL A 34 -9.84 4.36 17.20
C VAL A 34 -10.42 5.67 17.70
N ALA A 35 -11.02 6.43 16.80
CA ALA A 35 -11.84 7.59 17.14
C ALA A 35 -13.25 7.39 16.57
N ALA A 36 -14.27 7.60 17.41
CA ALA A 36 -15.66 7.48 17.05
C ALA A 36 -16.52 8.35 18.01
N SER A 37 -17.84 8.27 17.90
CA SER A 37 -18.74 8.86 18.90
C SER A 37 -18.52 8.26 20.29
N SER A 38 -18.97 8.96 21.34
CA SER A 38 -18.85 8.46 22.72
C SER A 38 -19.57 7.13 22.91
N GLU A 39 -20.73 6.95 22.27
CA GLU A 39 -21.52 5.72 22.31
C GLU A 39 -20.76 4.56 21.66
N ASN A 40 -20.26 4.75 20.45
CA ASN A 40 -19.46 3.74 19.75
C ASN A 40 -18.18 3.37 20.51
N ILE A 41 -17.53 4.33 21.16
CA ILE A 41 -16.34 4.06 21.99
C ILE A 41 -16.72 3.26 23.25
N ALA A 42 -17.88 3.54 23.86
CA ALA A 42 -18.35 2.75 25.00
C ALA A 42 -18.60 1.28 24.62
N ASP A 43 -19.23 1.04 23.47
CA ASP A 43 -19.45 -0.31 22.95
C ASP A 43 -18.15 -1.03 22.62
N LEU A 44 -17.21 -0.34 21.93
CA LEU A 44 -15.89 -0.92 21.67
C LEU A 44 -15.12 -1.27 22.94
N ARG A 45 -15.16 -0.42 23.96
CA ARG A 45 -14.52 -0.71 25.26
C ARG A 45 -15.13 -1.94 25.92
N ARG A 46 -16.44 -2.08 25.86
CA ARG A 46 -17.14 -3.26 26.38
C ARG A 46 -16.70 -4.53 25.66
N MET A 47 -16.64 -4.53 24.31
CA MET A 47 -16.18 -5.68 23.54
C MET A 47 -14.70 -6.00 23.82
N LEU A 48 -13.83 -4.99 23.85
CA LEU A 48 -12.40 -5.17 24.12
C LEU A 48 -12.12 -5.73 25.52
N SER A 49 -12.96 -5.42 26.52
CA SER A 49 -12.80 -5.95 27.88
C SER A 49 -12.95 -7.47 27.99
N PHE A 50 -13.61 -8.11 27.02
CA PHE A 50 -13.68 -9.57 26.92
C PHE A 50 -12.51 -10.18 26.17
N GLN A 51 -11.81 -9.40 25.34
CA GLN A 51 -10.70 -9.90 24.53
C GLN A 51 -9.36 -9.83 25.27
N ASN A 52 -9.15 -8.75 26.03
CA ASN A 52 -7.92 -8.56 26.81
C ASN A 52 -8.16 -7.65 28.01
N ILE A 53 -7.29 -7.76 29.00
CA ILE A 53 -7.36 -6.94 30.24
C ILE A 53 -7.01 -5.47 29.97
N GLY A 54 -6.25 -5.21 28.93
CA GLY A 54 -5.87 -3.85 28.54
C GLY A 54 -4.85 -3.84 27.39
N PRO A 55 -4.58 -2.63 26.83
CA PRO A 55 -3.61 -2.47 25.76
C PRO A 55 -2.18 -2.69 26.28
N ASP A 56 -1.25 -2.99 25.35
CA ASP A 56 0.18 -3.09 25.64
C ASP A 56 0.75 -1.74 26.08
N LYS A 57 0.76 -1.49 27.38
CA LYS A 57 1.23 -0.24 27.98
C LYS A 57 2.75 -0.08 27.86
N ILE A 58 3.51 -1.20 27.82
CA ILE A 58 4.97 -1.15 27.67
C ILE A 58 5.30 -0.63 26.27
N ASN A 59 4.62 -1.11 25.25
CA ASN A 59 4.78 -0.62 23.88
C ASN A 59 4.36 0.86 23.74
N GLN A 60 3.27 1.27 24.40
CA GLN A 60 2.87 2.68 24.44
C GLN A 60 3.94 3.55 25.10
N LEU A 61 4.48 3.12 26.26
CA LEU A 61 5.55 3.83 26.95
C LEU A 61 6.82 3.93 26.09
N ARG A 62 7.19 2.83 25.41
CA ARG A 62 8.33 2.84 24.47
C ARG A 62 8.17 3.91 23.39
N HIS A 63 6.98 4.04 22.79
CA HIS A 63 6.70 5.08 21.81
C HIS A 63 6.82 6.48 22.43
N ALA A 64 6.23 6.68 23.61
CA ALA A 64 6.27 7.96 24.29
C ALA A 64 7.70 8.39 24.65
N LEU A 65 8.52 7.48 25.16
CA LEU A 65 9.91 7.76 25.52
C LEU A 65 10.80 7.98 24.29
N PHE A 66 10.62 7.18 23.23
CA PHE A 66 11.47 7.26 22.04
C PHE A 66 11.17 8.51 21.20
N PHE A 67 9.91 8.82 20.98
CA PHE A 67 9.49 9.94 20.12
C PHE A 67 9.31 11.24 20.90
N GLY A 68 9.00 11.17 22.17
CA GLY A 68 8.72 12.31 23.06
C GLY A 68 7.44 13.05 22.70
N ASN A 69 7.31 13.48 21.44
CA ASN A 69 6.19 14.26 20.93
C ASN A 69 5.99 14.05 19.42
N LYS A 70 5.04 14.80 18.84
CA LYS A 70 4.73 14.76 17.41
C LYS A 70 5.96 15.08 16.53
N GLU A 71 6.76 16.05 16.93
CA GLU A 71 7.96 16.47 16.19
C GLU A 71 8.99 15.33 16.12
N GLY A 72 9.13 14.55 17.19
CA GLY A 72 9.97 13.34 17.21
C GLY A 72 9.49 12.28 16.22
N VAL A 73 8.17 12.06 16.12
CA VAL A 73 7.60 11.16 15.11
C VAL A 73 7.88 11.67 13.69
N LEU A 74 7.67 12.96 13.43
CA LEU A 74 7.92 13.55 12.11
C LEU A 74 9.41 13.45 11.70
N LYS A 75 10.33 13.69 12.64
CA LYS A 75 11.78 13.49 12.41
C LYS A 75 12.11 12.03 12.07
N HIS A 76 11.49 11.09 12.76
CA HIS A 76 11.66 9.67 12.44
C HIS A 76 11.11 9.32 11.06
N MET A 77 9.92 9.80 10.70
CA MET A 77 9.35 9.62 9.38
C MET A 77 10.24 10.19 8.27
N ALA A 78 10.87 11.35 8.49
CA ALA A 78 11.82 11.93 7.53
C ALA A 78 13.01 10.99 7.27
N LYS A 79 13.61 10.42 8.33
CA LYS A 79 14.70 9.44 8.20
C LYS A 79 14.26 8.18 7.44
N GLN A 80 13.03 7.71 7.66
CA GLN A 80 12.50 6.58 6.90
C GLN A 80 12.28 6.95 5.42
N ALA A 81 11.80 8.16 5.15
CA ALA A 81 11.62 8.66 3.80
C ALA A 81 12.95 8.73 3.02
N ASP A 82 14.05 9.13 3.67
CA ASP A 82 15.36 9.17 3.04
C ASP A 82 15.85 7.79 2.57
N ILE A 83 15.45 6.72 3.27
CA ILE A 83 15.76 5.33 2.89
C ILE A 83 14.85 4.84 1.76
N ILE A 84 13.58 5.23 1.78
CA ILE A 84 12.56 4.69 0.87
C ILE A 84 12.51 5.46 -0.45
N ARG A 85 12.68 6.77 -0.41
CA ARG A 85 12.57 7.66 -1.58
C ARG A 85 13.42 7.21 -2.77
N PRO A 86 14.72 6.91 -2.65
CA PRO A 86 15.54 6.48 -3.78
C PRO A 86 15.01 5.22 -4.46
N LYS A 87 14.38 4.32 -3.68
CA LYS A 87 13.78 3.08 -4.22
C LYS A 87 12.56 3.38 -5.09
N PHE A 88 11.71 4.32 -4.65
CA PHE A 88 10.56 4.77 -5.45
C PHE A 88 11.00 5.52 -6.70
N GLU A 89 11.96 6.44 -6.57
CA GLU A 89 12.51 7.19 -7.70
C GLU A 89 13.10 6.26 -8.75
N GLY A 90 13.88 5.26 -8.32
CA GLY A 90 14.46 4.25 -9.23
C GLY A 90 13.38 3.42 -9.94
N MET A 91 12.37 2.94 -9.22
CA MET A 91 11.26 2.20 -9.82
C MET A 91 10.50 3.07 -10.83
N LEU A 92 10.09 4.29 -10.44
CA LEU A 92 9.32 5.19 -11.29
C LEU A 92 10.10 5.63 -12.55
N ALA A 93 11.41 5.81 -12.45
CA ALA A 93 12.26 6.14 -13.59
C ALA A 93 12.24 5.04 -14.65
N VAL A 94 12.35 3.77 -14.23
CA VAL A 94 12.29 2.63 -15.15
C VAL A 94 10.90 2.45 -15.74
N LEU A 95 9.83 2.54 -14.92
CA LEU A 95 8.45 2.49 -15.44
C LEU A 95 8.23 3.55 -16.52
N LYS A 96 8.71 4.77 -16.28
CA LYS A 96 8.58 5.87 -17.23
C LYS A 96 9.37 5.61 -18.51
N ALA A 97 10.59 5.11 -18.41
CA ALA A 97 11.43 4.83 -19.57
C ALA A 97 10.86 3.70 -20.44
N GLU A 98 10.35 2.62 -19.81
CA GLU A 98 10.01 1.38 -20.49
C GLU A 98 8.53 1.27 -20.90
N LEU A 99 7.61 1.96 -20.21
CA LEU A 99 6.17 1.80 -20.42
C LEU A 99 5.45 3.07 -20.89
N SER A 100 6.07 4.27 -20.75
CA SER A 100 5.40 5.50 -21.19
C SER A 100 5.14 5.50 -22.69
N GLY A 101 3.94 5.94 -23.06
CA GLY A 101 3.55 6.07 -24.48
C GLY A 101 3.14 4.76 -25.16
N LEU A 102 3.26 3.61 -24.49
CA LEU A 102 2.85 2.32 -25.05
C LEU A 102 1.33 2.07 -24.95
N GLY A 103 0.61 2.81 -24.10
CA GLY A 103 -0.84 2.63 -23.89
C GLY A 103 -1.24 1.33 -23.17
N ILE A 104 -0.26 0.64 -22.55
CA ILE A 104 -0.47 -0.65 -21.88
C ILE A 104 -0.39 -0.58 -20.36
N ALA A 105 0.03 0.55 -19.80
CA ALA A 105 0.14 0.76 -18.38
C ALA A 105 0.05 2.23 -18.01
N GLU A 106 -0.60 2.51 -16.87
CA GLU A 106 -0.59 3.80 -16.18
C GLU A 106 -0.24 3.56 -14.71
N TRP A 107 0.32 4.55 -14.04
CA TRP A 107 0.65 4.45 -12.61
C TRP A 107 0.57 5.80 -11.91
N ASN A 108 0.36 5.77 -10.60
CA ASN A 108 0.45 6.96 -9.77
C ASN A 108 1.90 7.27 -9.38
N GLU A 109 2.21 8.54 -9.20
CA GLU A 109 3.46 9.00 -8.57
C GLU A 109 3.18 9.38 -7.10
N PRO A 110 3.38 8.44 -6.14
CA PRO A 110 2.99 8.66 -4.76
C PRO A 110 3.91 9.69 -4.09
N ARG A 111 3.31 10.64 -3.38
CA ARG A 111 4.04 11.61 -2.53
C ARG A 111 4.34 11.06 -1.14
N GLY A 112 3.96 9.84 -0.86
CA GLY A 112 4.14 9.15 0.42
C GLY A 112 3.48 7.77 0.39
N GLY A 113 3.65 7.02 1.48
CA GLY A 113 3.16 5.64 1.55
C GLY A 113 4.20 4.63 1.06
N TYR A 114 3.74 3.41 0.75
CA TYR A 114 4.60 2.26 0.51
C TYR A 114 4.34 1.59 -0.84
N PHE A 115 3.43 2.13 -1.65
CA PHE A 115 2.96 1.45 -2.85
C PHE A 115 2.83 2.39 -4.03
N ILE A 116 3.15 1.85 -5.20
CA ILE A 116 2.76 2.38 -6.50
C ILE A 116 1.57 1.54 -6.96
N ALA A 117 0.46 2.17 -7.31
CA ALA A 117 -0.64 1.52 -8.00
C ALA A 117 -0.37 1.61 -9.49
N ALA A 118 -0.26 0.47 -10.15
CA ALA A 118 -0.11 0.35 -11.58
C ALA A 118 -1.38 -0.26 -12.17
N GLU A 119 -1.98 0.40 -13.13
CA GLU A 119 -3.09 -0.10 -13.92
C GLU A 119 -2.57 -0.52 -15.29
N LEU A 120 -2.62 -1.81 -15.56
CA LEU A 120 -2.16 -2.43 -16.79
C LEU A 120 -3.30 -2.56 -17.79
N LEU A 121 -2.98 -2.94 -19.01
CA LEU A 121 -3.99 -3.31 -20.00
C LEU A 121 -4.96 -4.34 -19.39
N SER A 122 -6.26 -4.09 -19.49
CA SER A 122 -7.30 -4.97 -18.95
C SER A 122 -7.04 -6.44 -19.32
N GLY A 123 -7.20 -7.38 -18.38
CA GLY A 123 -6.96 -8.80 -18.57
C GLY A 123 -5.50 -9.25 -18.53
N THR A 124 -4.55 -8.40 -18.12
CA THR A 124 -3.12 -8.75 -18.14
C THR A 124 -2.44 -8.80 -16.77
N ALA A 125 -3.11 -8.37 -15.70
CA ALA A 125 -2.46 -8.28 -14.38
C ALA A 125 -2.03 -9.66 -13.84
N ARG A 126 -2.88 -10.67 -13.91
CA ARG A 126 -2.54 -12.03 -13.46
C ARG A 126 -1.40 -12.64 -14.29
N ARG A 127 -1.45 -12.43 -15.61
CA ARG A 127 -0.41 -12.93 -16.50
C ARG A 127 0.92 -12.26 -16.23
N THR A 128 0.94 -10.94 -16.01
CA THR A 128 2.14 -10.20 -15.62
C THR A 128 2.73 -10.73 -14.32
N VAL A 129 1.90 -10.98 -13.29
CA VAL A 129 2.37 -11.56 -12.02
C VAL A 129 2.95 -12.95 -12.20
N ALA A 130 2.35 -13.78 -13.07
CA ALA A 130 2.84 -15.11 -13.37
C ALA A 130 4.21 -15.06 -14.04
N LEU A 131 4.38 -14.25 -15.07
CA LEU A 131 5.66 -14.05 -15.78
C LEU A 131 6.75 -13.52 -14.86
N CYS A 132 6.44 -12.52 -14.01
CA CYS A 132 7.37 -12.01 -13.00
C CYS A 132 7.83 -13.14 -12.08
N ARG A 133 6.92 -13.97 -11.59
CA ARG A 133 7.24 -15.09 -10.69
C ARG A 133 8.09 -16.16 -11.38
N GLU A 134 7.79 -16.51 -12.62
CA GLU A 134 8.58 -17.45 -13.43
C GLU A 134 10.03 -16.96 -13.60
N ALA A 135 10.21 -15.65 -13.70
CA ALA A 135 11.52 -15.00 -13.81
C ALA A 135 12.18 -14.67 -12.45
N GLY A 136 11.59 -15.09 -11.33
CA GLY A 136 12.15 -14.91 -9.99
C GLY A 136 11.74 -13.62 -9.26
N LEU A 137 10.87 -12.78 -9.83
CA LEU A 137 10.35 -11.58 -9.19
C LEU A 137 9.01 -11.86 -8.50
N THR A 138 8.98 -11.77 -7.18
CA THR A 138 7.74 -11.93 -6.40
C THR A 138 7.02 -10.60 -6.25
N LEU A 139 5.79 -10.53 -6.73
CA LEU A 139 4.88 -9.40 -6.57
C LEU A 139 3.71 -9.75 -5.64
N THR A 140 3.02 -8.71 -5.14
CA THR A 140 1.71 -8.90 -4.54
C THR A 140 0.74 -9.42 -5.59
N GLY A 141 -0.05 -10.43 -5.26
CA GLY A 141 -0.98 -11.06 -6.21
C GLY A 141 -1.98 -10.08 -6.83
N ALA A 142 -2.32 -10.32 -8.08
CA ALA A 142 -3.37 -9.58 -8.77
C ALA A 142 -4.70 -9.68 -8.02
N GLY A 143 -5.48 -8.62 -8.01
CA GLY A 143 -6.75 -8.53 -7.27
C GLY A 143 -6.60 -8.17 -5.78
N SER A 144 -5.38 -8.15 -5.22
CA SER A 144 -5.14 -7.91 -3.78
C SER A 144 -5.65 -6.56 -3.26
N VAL A 145 -5.94 -5.61 -4.12
CA VAL A 145 -6.49 -4.28 -3.80
C VAL A 145 -8.02 -4.24 -3.84
N TYR A 146 -8.65 -5.31 -4.27
CA TYR A 146 -10.11 -5.43 -4.38
C TYR A 146 -10.70 -6.34 -3.30
N PRO A 147 -11.95 -6.10 -2.88
CA PRO A 147 -12.67 -7.02 -2.01
C PRO A 147 -12.69 -8.43 -2.60
N TYR A 148 -12.50 -9.42 -1.74
CA TYR A 148 -12.46 -10.85 -2.10
C TYR A 148 -11.38 -11.24 -3.14
N GLY A 149 -10.39 -10.36 -3.37
CA GLY A 149 -9.32 -10.60 -4.36
C GLY A 149 -9.80 -10.61 -5.81
N LYS A 150 -10.95 -10.02 -6.10
CA LYS A 150 -11.55 -10.02 -7.44
C LYS A 150 -11.43 -8.64 -8.07
N ASP A 151 -10.49 -8.50 -8.99
CA ASP A 151 -10.41 -7.37 -9.91
C ASP A 151 -11.23 -7.68 -11.15
N PRO A 152 -12.34 -6.96 -11.42
CA PRO A 152 -13.19 -7.23 -12.59
C PRO A 152 -12.48 -7.04 -13.93
N ALA A 153 -11.53 -6.11 -13.97
CA ALA A 153 -10.78 -5.79 -15.18
C ALA A 153 -9.46 -6.57 -15.29
N ASP A 154 -9.03 -7.26 -14.23
CA ASP A 154 -7.72 -7.91 -14.16
C ASP A 154 -6.58 -6.99 -14.63
N SER A 155 -6.55 -5.75 -14.10
CA SER A 155 -5.66 -4.69 -14.55
C SER A 155 -4.79 -4.10 -13.44
N VAL A 156 -5.24 -4.10 -12.17
CA VAL A 156 -4.57 -3.35 -11.12
C VAL A 156 -3.57 -4.19 -10.33
N LEU A 157 -2.34 -3.69 -10.28
CA LEU A 157 -1.27 -4.24 -9.45
C LEU A 157 -0.77 -3.21 -8.45
N ARG A 158 -0.33 -3.72 -7.30
CA ARG A 158 0.32 -2.95 -6.25
C ARG A 158 1.79 -3.31 -6.20
N ILE A 159 2.65 -2.35 -6.55
CA ILE A 159 4.10 -2.50 -6.52
C ILE A 159 4.64 -1.93 -5.21
N ALA A 160 5.46 -2.70 -4.49
CA ALA A 160 6.05 -2.31 -3.21
C ALA A 160 7.58 -2.34 -3.29
N PRO A 161 8.26 -1.27 -3.72
CA PRO A 161 9.71 -1.26 -3.90
C PRO A 161 10.50 -1.18 -2.58
N THR A 162 9.84 -1.26 -1.43
CA THR A 162 10.43 -0.97 -0.12
C THR A 162 11.28 -2.10 0.44
N PHE A 163 11.01 -3.36 0.09
CA PHE A 163 11.68 -4.53 0.65
C PHE A 163 13.06 -4.77 0.03
N ALA A 164 13.15 -4.75 -1.29
CA ALA A 164 14.38 -5.05 -2.00
C ALA A 164 15.52 -4.04 -1.69
N PRO A 165 16.79 -4.46 -1.69
CA PRO A 165 17.92 -3.54 -1.67
C PRO A 165 17.85 -2.52 -2.80
N LEU A 166 18.37 -1.31 -2.58
CA LEU A 166 18.33 -0.25 -3.60
C LEU A 166 18.99 -0.68 -4.92
N ALA A 167 20.07 -1.43 -4.85
CA ALA A 167 20.80 -1.93 -6.02
C ALA A 167 20.00 -2.90 -6.91
N GLU A 168 19.00 -3.56 -6.35
CA GLU A 168 18.15 -4.53 -7.07
C GLU A 168 16.92 -3.87 -7.71
N ILE A 169 16.57 -2.65 -7.32
CA ILE A 169 15.35 -1.98 -7.79
C ILE A 169 15.34 -1.81 -9.32
N PRO A 170 16.42 -1.37 -10.00
CA PRO A 170 16.40 -1.23 -11.46
C PRO A 170 16.09 -2.56 -12.17
N ALA A 171 16.80 -3.63 -11.83
CA ALA A 171 16.60 -4.93 -12.44
C ALA A 171 15.18 -5.50 -12.18
N ALA A 172 14.66 -5.34 -10.95
CA ALA A 172 13.30 -5.74 -10.63
C ALA A 172 12.25 -4.92 -11.42
N ALA A 173 12.50 -3.63 -11.62
CA ALA A 173 11.63 -2.77 -12.39
C ALA A 173 11.64 -3.11 -13.88
N GLU A 174 12.82 -3.36 -14.47
CA GLU A 174 12.97 -3.79 -15.86
C GLU A 174 12.25 -5.12 -16.09
N LEU A 175 12.44 -6.09 -15.19
CA LEU A 175 11.77 -7.38 -15.28
C LEU A 175 10.25 -7.26 -15.21
N PHE A 176 9.74 -6.39 -14.34
CA PHE A 176 8.31 -6.05 -14.30
C PHE A 176 7.83 -5.48 -15.62
N CYS A 177 8.56 -4.52 -16.19
CA CYS A 177 8.20 -3.88 -17.46
C CYS A 177 8.19 -4.87 -18.64
N ILE A 178 9.20 -5.75 -18.73
CA ILE A 178 9.25 -6.82 -19.73
C ILE A 178 8.04 -7.74 -19.59
N SER A 179 7.73 -8.16 -18.36
CA SER A 179 6.60 -9.03 -18.09
C SER A 179 5.26 -8.38 -18.46
N ALA A 180 5.09 -7.08 -18.17
CA ALA A 180 3.88 -6.34 -18.52
C ALA A 180 3.73 -6.18 -20.05
N ARG A 181 4.82 -5.87 -20.74
CA ARG A 181 4.84 -5.78 -22.21
C ARG A 181 4.54 -7.12 -22.87
N LEU A 182 5.11 -8.22 -22.36
CA LEU A 182 4.85 -9.56 -22.86
C LEU A 182 3.39 -9.97 -22.67
N ALA A 183 2.85 -9.76 -21.47
CA ALA A 183 1.44 -10.06 -21.18
C ALA A 183 0.48 -9.25 -22.07
N ALA A 184 0.78 -7.98 -22.32
CA ALA A 184 0.02 -7.14 -23.23
C ALA A 184 0.13 -7.62 -24.69
N ALA A 185 1.31 -7.99 -25.15
CA ALA A 185 1.51 -8.53 -26.49
C ALA A 185 0.79 -9.85 -26.71
N GLU A 186 0.89 -10.80 -25.78
CA GLU A 186 0.14 -12.06 -25.82
C GLU A 186 -1.37 -11.81 -25.97
N LYS A 187 -1.92 -10.90 -25.16
CA LYS A 187 -3.35 -10.56 -25.23
C LYS A 187 -3.74 -9.95 -26.58
N LEU A 188 -3.01 -8.93 -27.05
CA LEU A 188 -3.33 -8.23 -28.29
C LEU A 188 -3.19 -9.14 -29.53
N LEU A 189 -2.31 -10.14 -29.51
CA LEU A 189 -2.21 -11.14 -30.56
C LEU A 189 -3.42 -12.05 -30.56
N CYS A 190 -3.84 -12.57 -29.39
CA CYS A 190 -5.04 -13.40 -29.29
C CYS A 190 -6.31 -12.68 -29.78
N GLU A 191 -6.43 -11.36 -29.51
CA GLU A 191 -7.56 -10.55 -29.97
C GLU A 191 -7.58 -10.29 -31.49
N LYS A 192 -6.45 -10.44 -32.19
CA LYS A 192 -6.37 -10.29 -33.64
C LYS A 192 -6.67 -11.59 -34.41
N GLU A 193 -6.51 -12.72 -33.74
CA GLU A 193 -6.69 -14.05 -34.33
C GLU A 193 -8.15 -14.61 -34.16
N GLY A 194 -8.96 -13.97 -33.33
CA GLY A 194 -10.35 -14.31 -33.05
C GLY A 194 -11.34 -13.32 -33.64
#